data_ec4b7522e46eacae22638e0efac6af84
#
_entry.id   ec4b7522e46eacae22638e0efac6af84
#
_cell.length_a   1.000
_cell.length_b   1.000
_cell.length_c   1.000
_cell.angle_alpha   90.00
_cell.angle_beta   90.00
_cell.angle_gamma   90.00
#
_symmetry.space_group_name_H-M   'P 1'
#
loop_
_entity.id
_entity.type
_entity.pdbx_description
1 polymer ?
#
loop_
_entity_poly.entity_id
_entity_poly.type
_entity_poly.pdbx_seq_one_letter_code
_entity_poly.pdbx_strand_id
1 'polypeptide(L)'
;MLKHTLFFEKEKLNGILAYASRMNDERQSGEVGYYHLMDTSLALIKESEKFIKDKEHIKKVLLIGMGGSSCGVKALKDFLFDEKSNERELFIIDNTSSHTFTQTIKKLNLKDTLFIISSKTGTTIEVVSLFKLLIAHFKLENSELKKHFVFITDENSKLHQLGDKLGIYSFFVPQNVGGRFSVLSAIGIVPLVICGYNAKGLLEGAKACYEDFFTHKKDEILQKAYHYCTHKNAHINVLFSYGDAFKGFNEWFVQLIAESLGKKQGYKRVGLTPIALIGARDQHSC
;
A
#
# COMPACT_ATOMS: atom_id res chain seq x y z
N MET A 1 -8.39 1.50 19.37
CA MET A 1 -9.21 2.64 18.86
C MET A 1 -8.37 3.90 18.87
N LEU A 2 -8.33 4.65 17.76
CA LEU A 2 -7.59 5.91 17.67
C LEU A 2 -8.30 6.98 18.51
N LYS A 3 -7.53 7.70 19.32
CA LYS A 3 -8.03 8.88 20.06
C LYS A 3 -7.66 10.13 19.28
N HIS A 4 -8.67 10.92 18.93
CA HIS A 4 -8.48 12.20 18.25
C HIS A 4 -8.59 13.36 19.24
N THR A 5 -7.64 14.28 19.18
CA THR A 5 -7.71 15.59 19.83
C THR A 5 -7.61 16.65 18.75
N LEU A 6 -8.61 17.52 18.66
CA LEU A 6 -8.65 18.61 17.69
C LEU A 6 -8.22 19.91 18.39
N PHE A 7 -7.26 20.62 17.82
CA PHE A 7 -6.74 21.91 18.33
C PHE A 7 -7.30 23.09 17.51
N PHE A 8 -8.49 22.91 16.95
CA PHE A 8 -9.27 23.94 16.25
C PHE A 8 -10.76 23.79 16.62
N GLU A 9 -11.53 24.85 16.42
CA GLU A 9 -12.97 24.81 16.64
C GLU A 9 -13.64 23.94 15.59
N LYS A 10 -14.51 23.03 16.04
CA LYS A 10 -15.30 22.19 15.15
C LYS A 10 -16.32 23.04 14.39
N GLU A 11 -16.45 22.78 13.09
CA GLU A 11 -17.54 23.34 12.29
C GLU A 11 -18.89 22.77 12.73
N LYS A 12 -19.94 23.59 12.62
CA LYS A 12 -21.31 23.13 12.89
C LYS A 12 -21.66 21.94 12.01
N LEU A 13 -22.28 20.94 12.58
CA LEU A 13 -22.57 19.67 11.91
C LEU A 13 -23.30 19.88 10.57
N ASN A 14 -24.25 20.84 10.49
CA ASN A 14 -24.98 21.16 9.28
C ASN A 14 -24.08 21.65 8.13
N GLY A 15 -22.94 22.28 8.42
CA GLY A 15 -21.99 22.76 7.40
C GLY A 15 -21.21 21.62 6.72
N ILE A 16 -21.07 20.47 7.38
CA ILE A 16 -20.27 19.33 6.90
C ILE A 16 -21.12 18.11 6.52
N LEU A 17 -22.40 18.07 6.83
CA LEU A 17 -23.28 16.92 6.55
C LEU A 17 -23.37 16.60 5.06
N ALA A 18 -23.35 17.60 4.18
CA ALA A 18 -23.40 17.39 2.73
C ALA A 18 -22.18 16.57 2.24
N TYR A 19 -21.00 16.77 2.85
CA TYR A 19 -19.80 15.99 2.51
C TYR A 19 -19.92 14.55 3.01
N ALA A 20 -20.45 14.35 4.21
CA ALA A 20 -20.70 13.01 4.75
C ALA A 20 -21.70 12.22 3.91
N SER A 21 -22.80 12.88 3.45
CA SER A 21 -23.76 12.26 2.54
C SER A 21 -23.09 11.85 1.23
N ARG A 22 -22.35 12.75 0.59
CA ARG A 22 -21.65 12.47 -0.66
C ARG A 22 -20.66 11.31 -0.55
N MET A 23 -19.90 11.24 0.55
CA MET A 23 -19.02 10.10 0.79
C MET A 23 -19.79 8.80 0.98
N ASN A 24 -20.95 8.84 1.62
CA ASN A 24 -21.80 7.67 1.77
C ASN A 24 -22.39 7.21 0.42
N ASP A 25 -22.82 8.14 -0.44
CA ASP A 25 -23.32 7.85 -1.78
C ASP A 25 -22.22 7.23 -2.65
N GLU A 26 -21.01 7.80 -2.63
CA GLU A 26 -19.83 7.26 -3.32
C GLU A 26 -19.50 5.82 -2.85
N ARG A 27 -19.54 5.57 -1.55
CA ARG A 27 -19.37 4.24 -0.99
C ARG A 27 -20.43 3.26 -1.46
N GLN A 28 -21.71 3.68 -1.48
CA GLN A 28 -22.85 2.82 -1.86
C GLN A 28 -22.89 2.54 -3.37
N SER A 29 -22.37 3.45 -4.20
CA SER A 29 -22.34 3.25 -5.66
C SER A 29 -21.46 2.05 -6.07
N GLY A 30 -20.48 1.66 -5.25
CA GLY A 30 -19.51 0.62 -5.58
C GLY A 30 -18.49 1.03 -6.64
N GLU A 31 -18.52 2.27 -7.13
CA GLU A 31 -17.57 2.78 -8.11
C GLU A 31 -16.15 2.86 -7.53
N VAL A 32 -16.07 3.12 -6.22
CA VAL A 32 -14.80 3.25 -5.49
C VAL A 32 -14.59 2.04 -4.58
N GLY A 33 -13.72 1.14 -5.01
CA GLY A 33 -13.53 -0.18 -4.38
C GLY A 33 -12.83 -0.14 -3.03
N TYR A 34 -12.03 0.88 -2.71
CA TYR A 34 -11.27 0.88 -1.46
C TYR A 34 -12.15 0.91 -0.20
N TYR A 35 -13.38 1.38 -0.27
CA TYR A 35 -14.33 1.34 0.85
C TYR A 35 -14.70 -0.08 1.31
N HIS A 36 -14.47 -1.08 0.48
CA HIS A 36 -14.89 -2.46 0.73
C HIS A 36 -13.72 -3.43 0.96
N LEU A 37 -12.47 -2.94 0.87
CA LEU A 37 -11.28 -3.80 0.92
C LEU A 37 -11.12 -4.55 2.26
N MET A 38 -11.57 -3.98 3.38
CA MET A 38 -11.45 -4.65 4.68
C MET A 38 -12.28 -5.95 4.74
N ASP A 39 -13.33 -6.06 3.95
CA ASP A 39 -14.16 -7.28 3.87
C ASP A 39 -13.74 -8.17 2.68
N THR A 40 -13.58 -7.59 1.49
CA THR A 40 -13.27 -8.34 0.27
C THR A 40 -11.88 -8.97 0.31
N SER A 41 -10.92 -8.36 1.00
CA SER A 41 -9.55 -8.85 1.13
C SER A 41 -9.37 -9.98 2.15
N LEU A 42 -10.39 -10.33 2.93
CA LEU A 42 -10.32 -11.50 3.82
C LEU A 42 -10.08 -12.81 3.06
N ALA A 43 -10.62 -12.92 1.84
CA ALA A 43 -10.40 -14.08 0.98
C ALA A 43 -8.93 -14.23 0.57
N LEU A 44 -8.23 -13.10 0.37
CA LEU A 44 -6.82 -13.08 -0.01
C LEU A 44 -5.90 -13.67 1.07
N ILE A 45 -6.29 -13.57 2.35
CA ILE A 45 -5.53 -14.20 3.45
C ILE A 45 -5.49 -15.71 3.23
N LYS A 46 -6.65 -16.35 3.10
CA LYS A 46 -6.75 -17.81 2.89
C LYS A 46 -6.07 -18.25 1.60
N GLU A 47 -6.22 -17.47 0.54
CA GLU A 47 -5.59 -17.74 -0.76
C GLU A 47 -4.06 -17.67 -0.67
N SER A 48 -3.52 -16.65 0.01
CA SER A 48 -2.08 -16.47 0.23
C SER A 48 -1.50 -17.57 1.13
N GLU A 49 -2.19 -17.94 2.21
CA GLU A 49 -1.82 -19.04 3.07
C GLU A 49 -1.76 -20.36 2.29
N LYS A 50 -2.78 -20.64 1.48
CA LYS A 50 -2.80 -21.81 0.59
C LYS A 50 -1.65 -21.80 -0.41
N PHE A 51 -1.37 -20.63 -1.02
CA PHE A 51 -0.28 -20.48 -1.99
C PHE A 51 1.10 -20.78 -1.40
N ILE A 52 1.34 -20.37 -0.13
CA ILE A 52 2.66 -20.51 0.50
C ILE A 52 2.82 -21.81 1.31
N LYS A 53 1.73 -22.54 1.56
CA LYS A 53 1.69 -23.72 2.45
C LYS A 53 2.77 -24.76 2.15
N ASP A 54 2.95 -25.10 0.87
CA ASP A 54 3.89 -26.14 0.44
C ASP A 54 5.28 -25.58 0.08
N LYS A 55 5.60 -24.37 0.55
CA LYS A 55 6.84 -23.64 0.24
C LYS A 55 7.62 -23.27 1.50
N GLU A 56 7.73 -24.19 2.44
CA GLU A 56 8.45 -24.01 3.71
C GLU A 56 9.95 -23.70 3.54
N HIS A 57 10.53 -24.09 2.39
CA HIS A 57 11.89 -23.78 2.02
C HIS A 57 12.13 -22.29 1.75
N ILE A 58 11.07 -21.53 1.42
CA ILE A 58 11.17 -20.08 1.21
C ILE A 58 11.41 -19.39 2.55
N LYS A 59 12.50 -18.64 2.65
CA LYS A 59 12.89 -17.84 3.83
C LYS A 59 12.90 -16.35 3.55
N LYS A 60 12.96 -15.98 2.28
CA LYS A 60 13.05 -14.60 1.83
C LYS A 60 12.01 -14.29 0.76
N VAL A 61 11.49 -13.10 0.81
CA VAL A 61 10.55 -12.58 -0.19
C VAL A 61 11.08 -11.27 -0.70
N LEU A 62 11.21 -11.13 -2.02
CA LEU A 62 11.52 -9.87 -2.66
C LEU A 62 10.31 -9.33 -3.39
N LEU A 63 9.78 -8.20 -2.93
CA LEU A 63 8.74 -7.43 -3.63
C LEU A 63 9.40 -6.40 -4.55
N ILE A 64 9.05 -6.43 -5.83
CA ILE A 64 9.35 -5.35 -6.79
C ILE A 64 8.04 -4.65 -7.14
N GLY A 65 7.96 -3.35 -6.84
CA GLY A 65 6.80 -2.51 -7.13
C GLY A 65 7.17 -1.04 -7.05
N MET A 66 6.44 -0.18 -7.74
CA MET A 66 6.67 1.27 -7.76
C MET A 66 5.48 2.02 -7.19
N GLY A 67 5.73 3.09 -6.44
CA GLY A 67 4.70 3.97 -5.91
C GLY A 67 3.66 3.20 -5.10
N GLY A 68 2.38 3.26 -5.50
CA GLY A 68 1.28 2.56 -4.82
C GLY A 68 1.42 1.04 -4.72
N SER A 69 2.27 0.42 -5.57
CA SER A 69 2.55 -1.02 -5.52
C SER A 69 3.62 -1.43 -4.50
N SER A 70 4.22 -0.48 -3.79
CA SER A 70 5.28 -0.73 -2.79
C SER A 70 5.17 0.13 -1.54
N CYS A 71 4.82 1.43 -1.66
CA CYS A 71 4.84 2.37 -0.53
C CYS A 71 3.96 1.90 0.65
N GLY A 72 2.75 1.41 0.37
CA GLY A 72 1.88 0.89 1.42
C GLY A 72 2.44 -0.36 2.10
N VAL A 73 3.05 -1.26 1.33
CA VAL A 73 3.71 -2.47 1.88
C VAL A 73 4.89 -2.08 2.77
N LYS A 74 5.69 -1.11 2.33
CA LYS A 74 6.83 -0.58 3.09
C LYS A 74 6.38 0.01 4.43
N ALA A 75 5.28 0.79 4.40
CA ALA A 75 4.67 1.33 5.60
C ALA A 75 4.25 0.23 6.60
N LEU A 76 3.59 -0.82 6.10
CA LEU A 76 3.08 -1.89 6.93
C LEU A 76 4.19 -2.83 7.41
N LYS A 77 5.23 -3.06 6.61
CA LYS A 77 6.38 -3.87 6.99
C LYS A 77 7.00 -3.39 8.30
N ASP A 78 7.28 -2.09 8.40
CA ASP A 78 7.95 -1.52 9.57
C ASP A 78 7.00 -1.39 10.77
N PHE A 79 5.72 -1.09 10.50
CA PHE A 79 4.70 -0.88 11.53
C PHE A 79 4.18 -2.17 12.17
N LEU A 80 4.08 -3.26 11.39
CA LEU A 80 3.56 -4.55 11.83
C LEU A 80 4.66 -5.58 12.16
N PHE A 81 5.93 -5.16 12.15
CA PHE A 81 7.02 -6.08 12.40
C PHE A 81 6.95 -6.70 13.80
N ASP A 82 7.00 -8.03 13.86
CA ASP A 82 7.08 -8.82 15.09
C ASP A 82 8.06 -9.97 14.89
N GLU A 83 9.20 -9.91 15.59
CA GLU A 83 10.26 -10.93 15.48
C GLU A 83 9.79 -12.35 15.75
N LYS A 84 8.72 -12.52 16.55
CA LYS A 84 8.22 -13.85 16.94
C LYS A 84 7.30 -14.46 15.90
N SER A 85 6.62 -13.64 15.10
CA SER A 85 5.60 -14.10 14.15
C SER A 85 6.04 -14.06 12.70
N ASN A 86 7.04 -13.24 12.36
CA ASN A 86 7.48 -13.11 10.99
C ASN A 86 8.35 -14.30 10.56
N GLU A 87 7.81 -15.12 9.70
CA GLU A 87 8.43 -16.37 9.23
C GLU A 87 9.47 -16.14 8.14
N ARG A 88 9.34 -15.06 7.36
CA ARG A 88 10.15 -14.76 6.17
C ARG A 88 10.57 -13.31 6.14
N GLU A 89 11.81 -13.07 5.73
CA GLU A 89 12.36 -11.72 5.59
C GLU A 89 11.84 -11.07 4.30
N LEU A 90 11.21 -9.90 4.43
CA LEU A 90 10.67 -9.12 3.31
C LEU A 90 11.65 -8.04 2.84
N PHE A 91 12.13 -8.18 1.62
CA PHE A 91 12.89 -7.17 0.87
C PHE A 91 11.96 -6.42 -0.08
N ILE A 92 12.19 -5.12 -0.28
CA ILE A 92 11.41 -4.30 -1.20
C ILE A 92 12.36 -3.51 -2.09
N ILE A 93 12.17 -3.60 -3.40
CA ILE A 93 12.81 -2.73 -4.40
C ILE A 93 11.73 -1.87 -5.03
N ASP A 94 11.78 -0.58 -4.75
CA ASP A 94 10.84 0.45 -5.18
C ASP A 94 11.49 1.56 -6.04
N ASN A 95 12.70 1.28 -6.53
CA ASN A 95 13.44 2.19 -7.41
C ASN A 95 14.41 1.40 -8.30
N THR A 96 14.79 1.99 -9.43
CA THR A 96 15.72 1.41 -10.42
C THR A 96 17.20 1.65 -10.09
N SER A 97 17.55 1.99 -8.85
CA SER A 97 18.91 2.18 -8.40
C SER A 97 19.72 0.89 -8.54
N SER A 98 20.77 0.91 -9.36
CA SER A 98 21.69 -0.22 -9.55
C SER A 98 22.40 -0.61 -8.25
N HIS A 99 22.73 0.37 -7.41
CA HIS A 99 23.35 0.13 -6.10
C HIS A 99 22.42 -0.65 -5.19
N THR A 100 21.18 -0.15 -5.00
CA THR A 100 20.15 -0.81 -4.16
C THR A 100 19.85 -2.22 -4.66
N PHE A 101 19.67 -2.38 -5.97
CA PHE A 101 19.45 -3.68 -6.59
C PHE A 101 20.61 -4.64 -6.25
N THR A 102 21.85 -4.25 -6.53
CA THR A 102 23.02 -5.10 -6.30
C THR A 102 23.18 -5.49 -4.83
N GLN A 103 22.99 -4.55 -3.90
CA GLN A 103 23.09 -4.83 -2.47
C GLN A 103 21.98 -5.76 -1.97
N THR A 104 20.77 -5.62 -2.51
CA THR A 104 19.64 -6.50 -2.18
C THR A 104 19.87 -7.91 -2.71
N ILE A 105 20.22 -8.05 -3.97
CA ILE A 105 20.42 -9.35 -4.62
C ILE A 105 21.53 -10.17 -3.97
N LYS A 106 22.61 -9.54 -3.50
CA LYS A 106 23.67 -10.24 -2.74
C LYS A 106 23.19 -10.94 -1.47
N LYS A 107 22.05 -10.52 -0.91
CA LYS A 107 21.44 -11.13 0.29
C LYS A 107 20.50 -12.27 -0.04
N LEU A 108 20.16 -12.48 -1.32
CA LEU A 108 19.16 -13.42 -1.77
C LEU A 108 19.81 -14.67 -2.38
N ASN A 109 19.15 -15.80 -2.15
CA ASN A 109 19.48 -17.06 -2.79
C ASN A 109 18.23 -17.58 -3.51
N LEU A 110 18.36 -17.97 -4.78
CA LEU A 110 17.26 -18.44 -5.59
C LEU A 110 16.49 -19.63 -4.96
N LYS A 111 17.20 -20.49 -4.20
CA LYS A 111 16.63 -21.69 -3.60
C LYS A 111 15.65 -21.41 -2.45
N ASP A 112 15.81 -20.24 -1.79
CA ASP A 112 15.02 -19.88 -0.61
C ASP A 112 14.26 -18.55 -0.76
N THR A 113 14.23 -17.99 -1.99
CA THR A 113 13.62 -16.68 -2.25
C THR A 113 12.44 -16.78 -3.20
N LEU A 114 11.32 -16.15 -2.82
CA LEU A 114 10.17 -15.90 -3.67
C LEU A 114 10.19 -14.44 -4.16
N PHE A 115 10.00 -14.25 -5.45
CA PHE A 115 9.94 -12.93 -6.08
C PHE A 115 8.47 -12.54 -6.35
N ILE A 116 8.03 -11.43 -5.78
CA ILE A 116 6.71 -10.84 -6.02
C ILE A 116 6.89 -9.65 -6.97
N ILE A 117 6.29 -9.73 -8.14
CA ILE A 117 6.26 -8.64 -9.12
C ILE A 117 4.90 -7.97 -9.05
N SER A 118 4.88 -6.73 -8.56
CA SER A 118 3.65 -5.97 -8.31
C SER A 118 3.53 -4.78 -9.26
N SER A 119 2.58 -4.85 -10.19
CA SER A 119 2.25 -3.76 -11.10
C SER A 119 0.81 -3.85 -11.54
N LYS A 120 -0.01 -2.87 -11.14
CA LYS A 120 -1.45 -2.87 -11.43
C LYS A 120 -1.73 -3.06 -12.91
N THR A 121 -1.14 -2.25 -13.78
CA THR A 121 -1.35 -2.30 -15.23
C THR A 121 -0.46 -3.31 -15.96
N GLY A 122 0.61 -3.76 -15.30
CA GLY A 122 1.64 -4.60 -15.91
C GLY A 122 2.51 -3.91 -16.95
N THR A 123 2.45 -2.57 -17.03
CA THR A 123 3.18 -1.78 -18.03
C THR A 123 4.22 -0.83 -17.42
N THR A 124 4.34 -0.78 -16.08
CA THR A 124 5.32 0.05 -15.40
C THR A 124 6.73 -0.37 -15.82
N ILE A 125 7.41 0.50 -16.55
CA ILE A 125 8.68 0.16 -17.22
C ILE A 125 9.76 -0.23 -16.22
N GLU A 126 9.82 0.42 -15.06
CA GLU A 126 10.75 0.14 -13.98
C GLU A 126 10.56 -1.28 -13.44
N VAL A 127 9.31 -1.67 -13.19
CA VAL A 127 8.97 -3.02 -12.68
C VAL A 127 9.32 -4.08 -13.73
N VAL A 128 8.97 -3.85 -15.00
CA VAL A 128 9.27 -4.77 -16.09
C VAL A 128 10.78 -4.91 -16.29
N SER A 129 11.53 -3.81 -16.19
CA SER A 129 12.98 -3.82 -16.32
C SER A 129 13.65 -4.59 -15.18
N LEU A 130 13.23 -4.38 -13.94
CA LEU A 130 13.74 -5.11 -12.78
C LEU A 130 13.37 -6.60 -12.82
N PHE A 131 12.18 -6.95 -13.29
CA PHE A 131 11.79 -8.35 -13.52
C PHE A 131 12.71 -9.04 -14.54
N LYS A 132 12.96 -8.41 -15.68
CA LYS A 132 13.90 -8.93 -16.69
C LYS A 132 15.33 -9.03 -16.13
N LEU A 133 15.74 -8.06 -15.31
CA LEU A 133 17.06 -8.06 -14.69
C LEU A 133 17.22 -9.22 -13.70
N LEU A 134 16.16 -9.57 -12.93
CA LEU A 134 16.18 -10.77 -12.08
C LEU A 134 16.35 -12.04 -12.88
N ILE A 135 15.59 -12.20 -13.96
CA ILE A 135 15.68 -13.37 -14.85
C ILE A 135 17.12 -13.51 -15.39
N ALA A 136 17.69 -12.42 -15.89
CA ALA A 136 19.04 -12.41 -16.43
C ALA A 136 20.11 -12.69 -15.35
N HIS A 137 19.97 -12.10 -14.17
CA HIS A 137 20.91 -12.27 -13.05
C HIS A 137 20.97 -13.73 -12.60
N PHE A 138 19.83 -14.35 -12.39
CA PHE A 138 19.73 -15.75 -11.94
C PHE A 138 19.77 -16.76 -13.09
N LYS A 139 19.91 -16.29 -14.33
CA LYS A 139 19.97 -17.12 -15.57
C LYS A 139 18.79 -18.09 -15.67
N LEU A 140 17.58 -17.61 -15.36
CA LEU A 140 16.38 -18.44 -15.32
C LEU A 140 15.82 -18.67 -16.73
N GLU A 141 15.44 -19.90 -17.00
CA GLU A 141 14.66 -20.27 -18.18
C GLU A 141 13.15 -20.07 -17.93
N ASN A 142 12.39 -19.89 -19.01
CA ASN A 142 10.95 -19.63 -18.90
C ASN A 142 10.19 -20.74 -18.16
N SER A 143 10.62 -21.99 -18.27
CA SER A 143 10.03 -23.15 -17.58
C SER A 143 10.19 -23.11 -16.07
N GLU A 144 11.16 -22.36 -15.54
CA GLU A 144 11.47 -22.25 -14.13
C GLU A 144 10.77 -21.09 -13.45
N LEU A 145 10.37 -20.06 -14.21
CA LEU A 145 9.84 -18.80 -13.65
C LEU A 145 8.66 -19.03 -12.72
N LYS A 146 7.76 -19.95 -13.04
CA LYS A 146 6.60 -20.28 -12.20
C LYS A 146 6.95 -20.81 -10.80
N LYS A 147 8.18 -21.28 -10.59
CA LYS A 147 8.64 -21.78 -9.30
C LYS A 147 9.08 -20.64 -8.36
N HIS A 148 9.56 -19.54 -8.95
CA HIS A 148 10.23 -18.46 -8.24
C HIS A 148 9.44 -17.16 -8.21
N PHE A 149 8.49 -16.98 -9.12
CA PHE A 149 7.74 -15.73 -9.26
C PHE A 149 6.26 -15.90 -8.94
N VAL A 150 5.69 -14.81 -8.44
CA VAL A 150 4.25 -14.58 -8.30
C VAL A 150 3.95 -13.14 -8.71
N PHE A 151 2.83 -12.92 -9.36
CA PHE A 151 2.42 -11.60 -9.82
C PHE A 151 1.29 -11.05 -8.96
N ILE A 152 1.28 -9.72 -8.77
CA ILE A 152 0.16 -8.98 -8.21
C ILE A 152 -0.20 -7.89 -9.23
N THR A 153 -1.40 -7.98 -9.81
CA THR A 153 -1.77 -7.15 -10.95
C THR A 153 -3.29 -7.07 -11.10
N ASP A 154 -3.77 -6.24 -12.02
CA ASP A 154 -5.18 -6.26 -12.42
C ASP A 154 -5.47 -7.48 -13.28
N GLU A 155 -6.68 -7.99 -13.16
CA GLU A 155 -7.20 -9.02 -14.08
C GLU A 155 -7.15 -8.50 -15.53
N ASN A 156 -6.75 -9.38 -16.46
CA ASN A 156 -6.56 -9.06 -17.89
C ASN A 156 -5.48 -8.01 -18.21
N SER A 157 -4.65 -7.62 -17.24
CA SER A 157 -3.49 -6.77 -17.48
C SER A 157 -2.44 -7.48 -18.35
N LYS A 158 -1.47 -6.72 -18.86
CA LYS A 158 -0.35 -7.31 -19.62
C LYS A 158 0.51 -8.24 -18.75
N LEU A 159 0.63 -7.96 -17.45
CA LEU A 159 1.35 -8.82 -16.53
C LEU A 159 0.59 -10.12 -16.25
N HIS A 160 -0.75 -10.06 -16.12
CA HIS A 160 -1.59 -11.25 -16.02
C HIS A 160 -1.45 -12.14 -17.27
N GLN A 161 -1.61 -11.58 -18.46
CA GLN A 161 -1.44 -12.33 -19.73
C GLN A 161 -0.05 -12.96 -19.86
N LEU A 162 0.99 -12.31 -19.36
CA LEU A 162 2.32 -12.87 -19.29
C LEU A 162 2.38 -14.03 -18.27
N GLY A 163 1.72 -13.88 -17.14
CA GLY A 163 1.59 -14.91 -16.11
C GLY A 163 0.98 -16.19 -16.67
N ASP A 164 -0.13 -16.08 -17.40
CA ASP A 164 -0.80 -17.20 -18.05
C ASP A 164 0.13 -17.94 -19.01
N LYS A 165 0.87 -17.18 -19.85
CA LYS A 165 1.82 -17.76 -20.82
C LYS A 165 2.98 -18.50 -20.15
N LEU A 166 3.42 -18.04 -18.98
CA LEU A 166 4.57 -18.58 -18.26
C LEU A 166 4.17 -19.54 -17.12
N GLY A 167 2.87 -19.70 -16.87
CA GLY A 167 2.33 -20.47 -15.76
C GLY A 167 2.63 -19.86 -14.39
N ILE A 168 2.87 -18.54 -14.31
CA ILE A 168 3.13 -17.81 -13.06
C ILE A 168 1.81 -17.46 -12.40
N TYR A 169 1.67 -17.81 -11.13
CA TYR A 169 0.46 -17.52 -10.36
C TYR A 169 0.27 -15.99 -10.18
N SER A 170 -0.97 -15.53 -10.31
CA SER A 170 -1.32 -14.12 -10.18
C SER A 170 -2.39 -13.90 -9.12
N PHE A 171 -2.15 -12.94 -8.23
CA PHE A 171 -3.15 -12.36 -7.35
C PHE A 171 -3.70 -11.08 -7.96
N PHE A 172 -5.00 -10.83 -7.79
CA PHE A 172 -5.67 -9.73 -8.48
C PHE A 172 -6.01 -8.55 -7.57
N VAL A 173 -5.84 -7.35 -8.13
CA VAL A 173 -6.25 -6.08 -7.51
C VAL A 173 -7.58 -5.67 -8.14
N PRO A 174 -8.59 -5.25 -7.36
CA PRO A 174 -9.83 -4.76 -7.95
C PRO A 174 -9.59 -3.55 -8.86
N GLN A 175 -10.19 -3.55 -10.04
CA GLN A 175 -9.98 -2.51 -11.05
C GLN A 175 -10.37 -1.10 -10.56
N ASN A 176 -11.41 -1.00 -9.71
CA ASN A 176 -11.91 0.22 -9.11
C ASN A 176 -11.13 0.68 -7.86
N VAL A 177 -9.95 0.10 -7.61
CA VAL A 177 -9.03 0.52 -6.55
C VAL A 177 -7.80 1.18 -7.16
N GLY A 178 -7.63 2.48 -6.93
CA GLY A 178 -6.44 3.22 -7.38
C GLY A 178 -5.16 2.76 -6.68
N GLY A 179 -4.00 2.85 -7.36
CA GLY A 179 -2.73 2.35 -6.85
C GLY A 179 -2.37 2.85 -5.45
N ARG A 180 -2.50 4.15 -5.19
CA ARG A 180 -2.21 4.74 -3.86
C ARG A 180 -3.15 4.29 -2.75
N PHE A 181 -4.35 3.76 -3.09
CA PHE A 181 -5.36 3.25 -2.15
C PHE A 181 -5.32 1.73 -1.97
N SER A 182 -4.38 1.04 -2.60
CA SER A 182 -4.40 -0.42 -2.75
C SER A 182 -3.73 -1.18 -1.59
N VAL A 183 -3.30 -0.51 -0.54
CA VAL A 183 -2.59 -1.12 0.59
C VAL A 183 -3.37 -2.25 1.26
N LEU A 184 -4.69 -2.18 1.30
CA LEU A 184 -5.56 -3.24 1.84
C LEU A 184 -6.04 -4.25 0.76
N SER A 185 -5.58 -4.14 -0.48
CA SER A 185 -5.82 -5.13 -1.56
C SER A 185 -4.73 -6.20 -1.59
N ALA A 186 -4.70 -7.01 -2.66
CA ALA A 186 -3.64 -7.99 -2.90
C ALA A 186 -2.23 -7.38 -2.81
N ILE A 187 -2.06 -6.11 -3.18
CA ILE A 187 -0.76 -5.43 -3.14
C ILE A 187 -0.16 -5.43 -1.73
N GLY A 188 -0.95 -5.14 -0.69
CA GLY A 188 -0.47 -5.16 0.69
C GLY A 188 -0.67 -6.49 1.38
N ILE A 189 -1.84 -7.11 1.23
CA ILE A 189 -2.22 -8.30 1.99
C ILE A 189 -1.36 -9.52 1.62
N VAL A 190 -1.13 -9.76 0.32
CA VAL A 190 -0.40 -10.96 -0.13
C VAL A 190 1.05 -11.00 0.39
N PRO A 191 1.88 -9.96 0.21
CA PRO A 191 3.24 -9.97 0.75
C PRO A 191 3.29 -10.12 2.27
N LEU A 192 2.35 -9.48 2.99
CA LEU A 192 2.27 -9.56 4.44
C LEU A 192 1.95 -10.98 4.92
N VAL A 193 0.92 -11.60 4.36
CA VAL A 193 0.53 -12.97 4.72
C VAL A 193 1.65 -13.95 4.40
N ILE A 194 2.25 -13.84 3.21
CA ILE A 194 3.37 -14.71 2.82
C ILE A 194 4.54 -14.60 3.80
N CYS A 195 4.76 -13.41 4.38
CA CYS A 195 5.85 -13.19 5.34
C CYS A 195 5.45 -13.43 6.80
N GLY A 196 4.22 -13.81 7.10
CA GLY A 196 3.76 -14.12 8.46
C GLY A 196 3.33 -12.89 9.28
N TYR A 197 3.07 -11.75 8.63
CA TYR A 197 2.53 -10.57 9.32
C TYR A 197 1.04 -10.74 9.66
N ASN A 198 0.57 -10.08 10.71
CA ASN A 198 -0.83 -10.12 11.12
C ASN A 198 -1.74 -9.28 10.19
N ALA A 199 -1.93 -9.75 8.96
CA ALA A 199 -2.81 -9.10 7.98
C ALA A 199 -4.28 -9.10 8.41
N LYS A 200 -4.72 -10.11 9.18
CA LYS A 200 -6.09 -10.17 9.71
C LYS A 200 -6.34 -9.03 10.69
N GLY A 201 -5.46 -8.82 11.66
CA GLY A 201 -5.56 -7.70 12.60
C GLY A 201 -5.53 -6.33 11.91
N LEU A 202 -4.77 -6.20 10.80
CA LEU A 202 -4.79 -4.99 9.98
C LEU A 202 -6.19 -4.74 9.38
N LEU A 203 -6.83 -5.74 8.78
CA LEU A 203 -8.17 -5.61 8.20
C LEU A 203 -9.23 -5.36 9.27
N GLU A 204 -9.13 -5.99 10.44
CA GLU A 204 -10.01 -5.75 11.59
C GLU A 204 -9.88 -4.30 12.10
N GLY A 205 -8.66 -3.77 12.19
CA GLY A 205 -8.41 -2.38 12.55
C GLY A 205 -8.99 -1.39 11.53
N ALA A 206 -8.84 -1.70 10.23
CA ALA A 206 -9.43 -0.89 9.16
C ALA A 206 -10.97 -0.91 9.23
N LYS A 207 -11.56 -2.07 9.50
CA LYS A 207 -13.01 -2.22 9.68
C LYS A 207 -13.52 -1.42 10.88
N ALA A 208 -12.85 -1.48 12.00
CA ALA A 208 -13.20 -0.70 13.19
C ALA A 208 -13.18 0.82 12.90
N CYS A 209 -12.18 1.31 12.17
CA CYS A 209 -12.11 2.71 11.74
C CYS A 209 -13.26 3.10 10.80
N TYR A 210 -13.58 2.22 9.86
CA TYR A 210 -14.71 2.39 8.94
C TYR A 210 -16.05 2.46 9.69
N GLU A 211 -16.29 1.57 10.67
CA GLU A 211 -17.49 1.55 11.48
C GLU A 211 -17.60 2.79 12.36
N ASP A 212 -16.49 3.25 12.94
CA ASP A 212 -16.46 4.50 13.71
C ASP A 212 -16.93 5.69 12.86
N PHE A 213 -16.51 5.76 11.61
CA PHE A 213 -16.86 6.87 10.71
C PHE A 213 -18.29 6.74 10.15
N PHE A 214 -18.61 5.62 9.50
CA PHE A 214 -19.87 5.48 8.76
C PHE A 214 -21.06 5.05 9.62
N THR A 215 -20.84 4.24 10.65
CA THR A 215 -21.89 3.68 11.48
C THR A 215 -22.07 4.49 12.76
N HIS A 216 -20.99 4.75 13.49
CA HIS A 216 -21.03 5.49 14.74
C HIS A 216 -21.00 7.01 14.53
N LYS A 217 -20.86 7.48 13.28
CA LYS A 217 -20.87 8.89 12.88
C LYS A 217 -19.87 9.77 13.65
N LYS A 218 -18.71 9.19 13.98
CA LYS A 218 -17.61 9.97 14.59
C LYS A 218 -17.07 10.96 13.55
N ASP A 219 -17.18 12.24 13.85
CA ASP A 219 -16.94 13.31 12.88
C ASP A 219 -15.51 13.84 12.85
N GLU A 220 -14.63 13.38 13.75
CA GLU A 220 -13.28 13.96 13.88
C GLU A 220 -12.45 13.90 12.57
N ILE A 221 -12.59 12.82 11.81
CA ILE A 221 -11.90 12.68 10.50
C ILE A 221 -12.45 13.71 9.51
N LEU A 222 -13.77 13.83 9.45
CA LEU A 222 -14.44 14.78 8.55
C LEU A 222 -14.13 16.22 8.93
N GLN A 223 -14.12 16.54 10.24
CA GLN A 223 -13.74 17.85 10.78
C GLN A 223 -12.31 18.24 10.38
N LYS A 224 -11.36 17.30 10.49
CA LYS A 224 -9.97 17.53 10.02
C LYS A 224 -9.92 17.79 8.53
N ALA A 225 -10.58 16.96 7.73
CA ALA A 225 -10.60 17.11 6.27
C ALA A 225 -11.21 18.47 5.87
N TYR A 226 -12.33 18.85 6.47
CA TYR A 226 -12.98 20.14 6.25
C TYR A 226 -12.07 21.31 6.63
N HIS A 227 -11.46 21.26 7.82
CA HIS A 227 -10.53 22.27 8.29
C HIS A 227 -9.35 22.47 7.32
N TYR A 228 -8.72 21.37 6.85
CA TYR A 228 -7.61 21.45 5.89
C TYR A 228 -8.03 22.01 4.52
N CYS A 229 -9.26 21.72 4.08
CA CYS A 229 -9.77 22.22 2.79
C CYS A 229 -10.18 23.69 2.85
N THR A 230 -10.59 24.20 4.00
CA THR A 230 -11.13 25.57 4.14
C THR A 230 -10.07 26.59 4.59
N HIS A 231 -8.96 26.15 5.17
CA HIS A 231 -7.84 27.00 5.57
C HIS A 231 -6.98 27.43 4.37
N LYS A 232 -7.45 28.43 3.62
CA LYS A 232 -6.85 28.87 2.34
C LYS A 232 -5.40 29.39 2.46
N ASN A 233 -4.96 29.78 3.65
CA ASN A 233 -3.61 30.30 3.89
C ASN A 233 -2.61 29.22 4.35
N ALA A 234 -3.06 27.99 4.61
CA ALA A 234 -2.22 26.87 5.00
C ALA A 234 -2.07 25.93 3.80
N HIS A 235 -0.91 25.99 3.13
CA HIS A 235 -0.61 25.17 1.95
C HIS A 235 0.24 23.94 2.27
N ILE A 236 0.79 23.85 3.48
CA ILE A 236 1.63 22.75 3.92
C ILE A 236 0.83 21.89 4.90
N ASN A 237 0.75 20.59 4.61
CA ASN A 237 0.15 19.61 5.50
C ASN A 237 1.27 18.74 6.09
N VAL A 238 1.52 18.86 7.38
CA VAL A 238 2.60 18.15 8.07
C VAL A 238 2.05 16.97 8.84
N LEU A 239 2.55 15.77 8.50
CA LEU A 239 2.42 14.59 9.35
C LEU A 239 3.66 14.48 10.24
N PHE A 240 3.50 14.73 11.53
CA PHE A 240 4.58 14.63 12.50
C PHE A 240 4.36 13.39 13.36
N SER A 241 5.08 12.32 13.09
CA SER A 241 4.93 11.03 13.74
C SER A 241 6.05 10.79 14.76
N TYR A 242 5.71 10.21 15.91
CA TYR A 242 6.70 9.84 16.92
C TYR A 242 6.94 8.33 16.90
N GLY A 243 8.17 7.94 16.58
CA GLY A 243 8.62 6.55 16.49
C GLY A 243 9.10 6.16 15.09
N ASP A 244 10.20 5.43 15.04
CA ASP A 244 10.88 5.05 13.79
C ASP A 244 10.04 4.11 12.91
N ALA A 245 9.15 3.33 13.52
CA ALA A 245 8.23 2.44 12.78
C ALA A 245 7.28 3.19 11.84
N PHE A 246 7.10 4.51 12.03
CA PHE A 246 6.27 5.34 11.15
C PHE A 246 6.99 5.86 9.90
N LYS A 247 8.28 5.60 9.69
CA LYS A 247 9.02 6.11 8.52
C LYS A 247 8.35 5.75 7.21
N GLY A 248 8.09 4.46 7.00
CA GLY A 248 7.40 3.99 5.79
C GLY A 248 5.96 4.52 5.69
N PHE A 249 5.25 4.63 6.80
CA PHE A 249 3.91 5.23 6.85
C PHE A 249 3.92 6.70 6.42
N ASN A 250 4.91 7.45 6.85
CA ASN A 250 5.10 8.85 6.49
C ASN A 250 5.36 9.03 4.98
N GLU A 251 6.18 8.16 4.37
CA GLU A 251 6.41 8.16 2.92
C GLU A 251 5.10 7.85 2.15
N TRP A 252 4.35 6.86 2.60
CA TRP A 252 3.05 6.52 2.02
C TRP A 252 2.03 7.67 2.16
N PHE A 253 1.98 8.35 3.30
CA PHE A 253 1.14 9.53 3.51
C PHE A 253 1.46 10.64 2.50
N VAL A 254 2.74 10.92 2.25
CA VAL A 254 3.15 11.94 1.26
C VAL A 254 2.61 11.60 -0.13
N GLN A 255 2.77 10.35 -0.57
CA GLN A 255 2.22 9.91 -1.85
C GLN A 255 0.68 10.03 -1.87
N LEU A 256 0.02 9.52 -0.82
CA LEU A 256 -1.44 9.50 -0.74
C LEU A 256 -2.04 10.90 -0.84
N ILE A 257 -1.50 11.86 -0.10
CA ILE A 257 -1.98 13.25 -0.09
C ILE A 257 -1.64 13.97 -1.39
N ALA A 258 -0.38 13.88 -1.86
CA ALA A 258 0.05 14.58 -3.07
C ALA A 258 -0.75 14.15 -4.31
N GLU A 259 -0.90 12.85 -4.55
CA GLU A 259 -1.65 12.33 -5.69
C GLU A 259 -3.16 12.54 -5.57
N SER A 260 -3.70 12.54 -4.34
CA SER A 260 -5.14 12.72 -4.12
C SER A 260 -5.57 14.16 -4.29
N LEU A 261 -4.81 15.12 -3.74
CA LEU A 261 -5.18 16.54 -3.69
C LEU A 261 -4.53 17.36 -4.80
N GLY A 262 -3.39 16.93 -5.35
CA GLY A 262 -2.73 17.59 -6.48
C GLY A 262 -3.57 17.49 -7.75
N LYS A 263 -4.37 18.50 -8.04
CA LYS A 263 -5.31 18.53 -9.17
C LYS A 263 -5.12 19.78 -10.04
N LYS A 264 -5.58 19.69 -11.27
CA LYS A 264 -5.72 20.82 -12.18
C LYS A 264 -7.13 21.38 -12.07
N GLN A 265 -7.25 22.65 -11.74
CA GLN A 265 -8.51 23.39 -11.68
C GLN A 265 -8.45 24.55 -12.70
N GLY A 266 -9.00 24.35 -13.86
CA GLY A 266 -8.81 25.25 -15.00
C GLY A 266 -7.32 25.34 -15.37
N TYR A 267 -6.75 26.54 -15.34
CA TYR A 267 -5.33 26.77 -15.62
C TYR A 267 -4.43 26.68 -14.37
N LYS A 268 -5.01 26.61 -13.17
CA LYS A 268 -4.26 26.56 -11.91
C LYS A 268 -4.04 25.12 -11.47
N ARG A 269 -2.90 24.87 -10.81
CA ARG A 269 -2.66 23.66 -10.05
C ARG A 269 -3.02 23.92 -8.59
N VAL A 270 -3.79 23.05 -7.99
CA VAL A 270 -4.24 23.13 -6.60
C VAL A 270 -3.82 21.87 -5.84
N GLY A 271 -3.74 21.95 -4.54
CA GLY A 271 -3.38 20.87 -3.64
C GLY A 271 -2.69 21.38 -2.39
N LEU A 272 -2.40 20.47 -1.49
CA LEU A 272 -1.56 20.72 -0.32
C LEU A 272 -0.17 20.13 -0.55
N THR A 273 0.86 20.75 0.00
CA THR A 273 2.21 20.19 0.02
C THR A 273 2.34 19.29 1.26
N PRO A 274 2.34 17.96 1.11
CA PRO A 274 2.53 17.08 2.26
C PRO A 274 4.01 17.04 2.65
N ILE A 275 4.26 17.16 3.95
CA ILE A 275 5.59 16.95 4.57
C ILE A 275 5.41 15.91 5.66
N ALA A 276 6.39 15.02 5.78
CA ALA A 276 6.39 13.99 6.80
C ALA A 276 7.66 14.08 7.65
N LEU A 277 7.48 14.09 8.97
CA LEU A 277 8.53 14.29 9.95
C LEU A 277 8.48 13.19 11.01
N ILE A 278 9.62 12.82 11.55
CA ILE A 278 9.76 11.85 12.63
C ILE A 278 10.28 12.55 13.90
N GLY A 279 9.44 12.64 14.90
CA GLY A 279 9.84 13.10 16.24
C GLY A 279 10.54 11.99 17.05
N ALA A 280 11.41 12.33 17.95
CA ALA A 280 11.88 13.68 18.31
C ALA A 280 12.95 14.27 17.36
N ARG A 281 13.55 13.44 16.48
CA ARG A 281 14.66 13.83 15.60
C ARG A 281 14.39 15.15 14.85
N ASP A 282 13.26 15.22 14.16
CA ASP A 282 12.99 16.34 13.25
C ASP A 282 12.49 17.60 13.98
N GLN A 283 12.22 17.52 15.29
CA GLN A 283 12.00 18.71 16.12
C GLN A 283 13.23 19.62 16.25
N HIS A 284 14.42 19.06 15.97
CA HIS A 284 15.66 19.83 15.95
C HIS A 284 15.90 20.56 14.63
N SER A 285 15.08 20.31 13.61
CA SER A 285 15.25 20.83 12.24
C SER A 285 14.09 21.72 11.78
N CYS A 286 13.01 21.80 12.57
CA CYS A 286 11.77 22.51 12.19
C CYS A 286 11.40 23.56 13.20
#